data_80d01da6ae88640eb005f2639eeeaec0
#
_entry.id   80d01da6ae88640eb005f2639eeeaec0
#
_cell.length_a   1.000
_cell.length_b   1.000
_cell.length_c   1.000
_cell.angle_alpha   90.00
_cell.angle_beta   90.00
_cell.angle_gamma   90.00
#
_symmetry.space_group_name_H-M   'P 1'
#
loop_
_entity.id
_entity.type
_entity.pdbx_description
1 polymer ?
#
loop_
_entity_poly.entity_id
_entity_poly.type
_entity_poly.pdbx_seq_one_letter_code
_entity_poly.pdbx_strand_id
1 'polypeptide(L)'
;MTAPKIEQAGGTPGEFQIKDLILDNENPRFGELERGAEQSQLVDLIIEKFGIEDVISSLALNGFFAAEPLVCVKKHNGDLVVKEGNRRLCACIVLSGDERAIRQGNFTSRMQKVWQDNGKPKIEPLPVLVFEEEGPEARAMLSYLGVRHIAAAQPWDSYAKASWVARISDETGMQVSKITEMIGDQHSTVVRLLEGYRFIRQLIEAGEFRPTDSQRKGRGSVAEYPFSWVYTMLGFKAARDYCGLTEGVRPDPNPIPESKIENAATVVATMFGNRSTGRSPAVVDSRQLSSLAKAFSDSEKVSLLKSGRDLETVLDLTKPIETKLEENIQEVRDILSDLVASISENPPPAEVAKLHLEPSVKARSLSVDLAKRLKEIVDREFEKFDE
;
A
#
# COMPACT_ATOMS: atom_id res chain seq x y z
N MET A 1 19.99 19.15 -13.37
CA MET A 1 20.57 19.25 -12.02
C MET A 1 21.61 18.17 -11.89
N THR A 2 22.89 18.53 -11.82
CA THR A 2 24.00 17.61 -11.63
C THR A 2 23.89 17.01 -10.23
N ALA A 3 23.98 15.67 -10.12
CA ALA A 3 24.08 14.99 -8.83
C ALA A 3 25.21 15.65 -8.02
N PRO A 4 25.01 15.89 -6.70
CA PRO A 4 26.07 16.47 -5.87
C PRO A 4 27.28 15.55 -5.95
N LYS A 5 28.46 16.15 -6.19
CA LYS A 5 29.72 15.41 -6.18
C LYS A 5 29.88 14.72 -4.85
N ILE A 6 30.22 13.43 -4.86
CA ILE A 6 30.36 12.58 -3.66
C ILE A 6 31.29 13.21 -2.61
N GLU A 7 32.35 13.93 -3.04
CA GLU A 7 33.27 14.69 -2.19
C GLU A 7 32.61 15.79 -1.32
N GLN A 8 31.41 16.25 -1.67
CA GLN A 8 30.64 17.23 -0.88
C GLN A 8 29.76 16.58 0.19
N ALA A 9 29.60 15.26 0.17
CA ALA A 9 28.73 14.54 1.10
C ALA A 9 29.42 14.23 2.47
N GLY A 10 30.73 14.44 2.61
CA GLY A 10 31.44 14.36 3.91
C GLY A 10 31.88 12.96 4.35
N GLY A 11 31.64 11.90 3.56
CA GLY A 11 32.09 10.54 3.89
C GLY A 11 33.54 10.25 3.48
N THR A 12 34.22 9.33 4.17
CA THR A 12 35.58 8.91 3.88
C THR A 12 35.60 7.77 2.87
N PRO A 13 36.23 7.92 1.69
CA PRO A 13 36.39 6.84 0.72
C PRO A 13 37.29 5.72 1.26
N GLY A 14 36.91 4.47 0.99
CA GLY A 14 37.69 3.29 1.34
C GLY A 14 37.40 2.11 0.41
N GLU A 15 38.22 1.07 0.52
CA GLU A 15 38.03 -0.20 -0.18
C GLU A 15 37.96 -1.35 0.82
N PHE A 16 36.92 -2.17 0.75
CA PHE A 16 36.66 -3.23 1.73
C PHE A 16 36.33 -4.56 1.04
N GLN A 17 36.60 -5.67 1.71
CA GLN A 17 36.21 -6.99 1.25
C GLN A 17 34.69 -7.19 1.47
N ILE A 18 34.06 -8.05 0.66
CA ILE A 18 32.63 -8.37 0.79
C ILE A 18 32.28 -8.84 2.21
N LYS A 19 33.15 -9.65 2.82
CA LYS A 19 32.96 -10.20 4.17
C LYS A 19 32.95 -9.14 5.29
N ASP A 20 33.57 -7.98 5.05
CA ASP A 20 33.68 -6.89 6.04
C ASP A 20 32.45 -5.97 6.03
N LEU A 21 31.53 -6.16 5.06
CA LEU A 21 30.37 -5.34 4.85
C LEU A 21 29.08 -6.07 5.27
N ILE A 22 28.19 -5.39 5.95
CA ILE A 22 26.96 -5.91 6.52
C ILE A 22 25.75 -5.29 5.79
N LEU A 23 24.81 -6.14 5.35
CA LEU A 23 23.53 -5.69 4.82
C LEU A 23 22.72 -4.99 5.93
N ASP A 24 22.04 -3.89 5.58
CA ASP A 24 21.24 -3.09 6.51
C ASP A 24 19.93 -3.79 6.88
N ASN A 25 19.85 -4.39 8.05
CA ASN A 25 18.65 -5.01 8.59
C ASN A 25 17.54 -4.01 9.00
N GLU A 26 17.87 -2.70 9.01
CA GLU A 26 16.93 -1.60 9.27
C GLU A 26 16.53 -0.86 8.00
N ASN A 27 16.83 -1.42 6.81
CA ASN A 27 16.52 -0.77 5.56
C ASN A 27 14.99 -0.57 5.41
N PRO A 28 14.51 0.67 5.20
CA PRO A 28 13.07 0.96 5.09
C PRO A 28 12.35 0.17 3.98
N ARG A 29 13.10 -0.32 2.98
CA ARG A 29 12.54 -1.15 1.92
C ARG A 29 12.15 -2.55 2.37
N PHE A 30 12.70 -3.06 3.47
CA PHE A 30 12.44 -4.42 3.94
C PHE A 30 11.15 -4.55 4.77
N GLY A 31 10.53 -3.43 5.14
CA GLY A 31 9.32 -3.41 5.97
C GLY A 31 9.62 -3.65 7.46
N GLU A 32 8.57 -3.63 8.28
CA GLU A 32 8.73 -3.81 9.73
C GLU A 32 8.90 -5.27 10.15
N LEU A 33 8.39 -6.19 9.36
CA LEU A 33 8.43 -7.63 9.67
C LEU A 33 9.84 -8.24 9.62
N GLU A 34 10.76 -7.57 8.94
CA GLU A 34 12.13 -8.05 8.70
C GLU A 34 13.17 -7.34 9.58
N ARG A 35 12.74 -6.49 10.52
CA ARG A 35 13.66 -5.84 11.46
C ARG A 35 14.30 -6.88 12.36
N GLY A 36 15.64 -6.89 12.39
CA GLY A 36 16.44 -7.84 13.17
C GLY A 36 16.69 -9.18 12.47
N ALA A 37 16.39 -9.31 11.17
CA ALA A 37 16.73 -10.48 10.39
C ALA A 37 18.25 -10.72 10.34
N GLU A 38 18.67 -11.99 10.34
CA GLU A 38 20.05 -12.38 10.13
C GLU A 38 20.50 -12.08 8.69
N GLN A 39 21.81 -11.95 8.47
CA GLN A 39 22.38 -11.62 7.17
C GLN A 39 21.97 -12.60 6.05
N SER A 40 21.87 -13.90 6.34
CA SER A 40 21.41 -14.90 5.39
C SER A 40 19.95 -14.74 5.01
N GLN A 41 19.11 -14.33 5.97
CA GLN A 41 17.68 -14.05 5.73
C GLN A 41 17.51 -12.77 4.88
N LEU A 42 18.36 -11.76 5.08
CA LEU A 42 18.37 -10.55 4.26
C LEU A 42 18.78 -10.85 2.81
N VAL A 43 19.74 -11.76 2.60
CA VAL A 43 20.11 -12.23 1.25
C VAL A 43 18.91 -12.88 0.57
N ASP A 44 18.21 -13.80 1.27
CA ASP A 44 17.00 -14.47 0.76
C ASP A 44 15.93 -13.42 0.39
N LEU A 45 15.65 -12.50 1.31
CA LEU A 45 14.67 -11.44 1.12
C LEU A 45 14.98 -10.55 -0.10
N ILE A 46 16.24 -10.15 -0.25
CA ILE A 46 16.66 -9.27 -1.36
C ILE A 46 16.51 -10.02 -2.69
N ILE A 47 16.86 -11.29 -2.75
CA ILE A 47 16.71 -12.11 -3.96
C ILE A 47 15.24 -12.28 -4.31
N GLU A 48 14.40 -12.66 -3.34
CA GLU A 48 13.01 -13.03 -3.59
C GLU A 48 12.08 -11.82 -3.84
N LYS A 49 12.23 -10.75 -3.06
CA LYS A 49 11.34 -9.59 -3.16
C LYS A 49 11.84 -8.48 -4.10
N PHE A 50 13.14 -8.32 -4.25
CA PHE A 50 13.71 -7.21 -5.01
C PHE A 50 14.38 -7.63 -6.32
N GLY A 51 14.71 -8.91 -6.46
CA GLY A 51 15.49 -9.44 -7.58
C GLY A 51 16.89 -8.83 -7.65
N ILE A 52 17.86 -9.55 -8.14
CA ILE A 52 19.24 -9.06 -8.32
C ILE A 52 19.84 -9.51 -9.65
N GLU A 53 19.08 -10.17 -10.51
CA GLU A 53 19.56 -10.74 -11.75
C GLU A 53 20.11 -9.68 -12.71
N ASP A 54 19.49 -8.49 -12.76
CA ASP A 54 19.95 -7.33 -13.51
C ASP A 54 21.32 -6.82 -13.01
N VAL A 55 21.46 -6.75 -11.68
CA VAL A 55 22.70 -6.32 -11.03
C VAL A 55 23.80 -7.37 -11.24
N ILE A 56 23.48 -8.65 -11.07
CA ILE A 56 24.42 -9.76 -11.31
C ILE A 56 24.89 -9.74 -12.77
N SER A 57 23.98 -9.59 -13.74
CA SER A 57 24.33 -9.51 -15.16
C SER A 57 25.32 -8.38 -15.46
N SER A 58 25.10 -7.22 -14.85
CA SER A 58 26.01 -6.07 -14.98
C SER A 58 27.37 -6.36 -14.34
N LEU A 59 27.42 -6.89 -13.12
CA LEU A 59 28.65 -7.23 -12.41
C LEU A 59 29.41 -8.38 -13.10
N ALA A 60 28.71 -9.36 -13.65
CA ALA A 60 29.31 -10.48 -14.34
C ALA A 60 30.02 -10.08 -15.66
N LEU A 61 29.54 -9.01 -16.31
CA LEU A 61 30.12 -8.48 -17.54
C LEU A 61 31.23 -7.45 -17.28
N ASN A 62 31.01 -6.55 -16.32
CA ASN A 62 31.81 -5.32 -16.18
C ASN A 62 32.65 -5.29 -14.88
N GLY A 63 32.41 -6.18 -13.94
CA GLY A 63 32.91 -6.03 -12.58
C GLY A 63 32.19 -4.95 -11.80
N PHE A 64 32.71 -4.58 -10.63
CA PHE A 64 32.12 -3.51 -9.82
C PHE A 64 32.57 -2.12 -10.29
N PHE A 65 31.61 -1.24 -10.56
CA PHE A 65 31.91 0.12 -10.98
C PHE A 65 32.36 1.01 -9.81
N ALA A 66 33.61 1.50 -9.84
CA ALA A 66 34.13 2.40 -8.82
C ALA A 66 33.40 3.76 -8.76
N ALA A 67 32.75 4.15 -9.88
CA ALA A 67 31.96 5.40 -9.96
C ALA A 67 30.67 5.35 -9.13
N GLU A 68 30.26 4.17 -8.66
CA GLU A 68 29.06 3.96 -7.82
C GLU A 68 29.40 3.22 -6.53
N PRO A 69 30.17 3.84 -5.60
CA PRO A 69 30.53 3.21 -4.34
C PRO A 69 29.30 2.83 -3.51
N LEU A 70 29.47 1.84 -2.63
CA LEU A 70 28.51 1.57 -1.58
C LEU A 70 28.59 2.69 -0.53
N VAL A 71 27.48 2.97 0.15
CA VAL A 71 27.46 3.92 1.26
C VAL A 71 27.27 3.17 2.55
N CYS A 72 28.20 3.28 3.46
CA CYS A 72 28.21 2.58 4.75
C CYS A 72 28.22 3.55 5.92
N VAL A 73 27.63 3.09 7.03
CA VAL A 73 27.82 3.67 8.35
C VAL A 73 28.74 2.75 9.15
N LYS A 74 29.73 3.35 9.77
CA LYS A 74 30.58 2.67 10.76
C LYS A 74 29.90 2.76 12.12
N LYS A 75 29.46 1.61 12.63
CA LYS A 75 28.86 1.48 13.95
C LYS A 75 29.90 1.57 15.06
N HIS A 76 29.46 1.88 16.29
CA HIS A 76 30.36 1.94 17.48
C HIS A 76 31.12 0.64 17.74
N ASN A 77 30.57 -0.50 17.36
CA ASN A 77 31.23 -1.81 17.45
C ASN A 77 32.24 -2.08 16.32
N GLY A 78 32.38 -1.16 15.38
CA GLY A 78 33.27 -1.24 14.24
C GLY A 78 32.63 -1.83 12.97
N ASP A 79 31.40 -2.32 13.02
CA ASP A 79 30.68 -2.88 11.87
C ASP A 79 30.42 -1.83 10.79
N LEU A 80 30.57 -2.23 9.52
CA LEU A 80 30.29 -1.41 8.36
C LEU A 80 28.94 -1.82 7.76
N VAL A 81 27.87 -1.10 8.11
CA VAL A 81 26.51 -1.36 7.66
C VAL A 81 26.21 -0.58 6.38
N VAL A 82 25.85 -1.28 5.31
CA VAL A 82 25.58 -0.70 3.98
C VAL A 82 24.19 -0.06 3.96
N LYS A 83 24.13 1.27 4.04
CA LYS A 83 22.89 2.06 3.98
C LYS A 83 22.39 2.27 2.54
N GLU A 84 23.31 2.29 1.54
CA GLU A 84 22.98 2.33 0.11
C GLU A 84 23.82 1.34 -0.70
N GLY A 85 23.13 0.61 -1.57
CA GLY A 85 23.74 -0.40 -2.42
C GLY A 85 23.54 -1.84 -1.92
N ASN A 86 22.57 -2.09 -1.04
CA ASN A 86 22.29 -3.44 -0.52
C ASN A 86 22.05 -4.49 -1.62
N ARG A 87 21.35 -4.14 -2.73
CA ARG A 87 21.21 -5.05 -3.89
C ARG A 87 22.55 -5.37 -4.54
N ARG A 88 23.45 -4.36 -4.64
CA ARG A 88 24.79 -4.55 -5.19
C ARG A 88 25.67 -5.39 -4.30
N LEU A 89 25.64 -5.15 -2.97
CA LEU A 89 26.33 -6.00 -2.02
C LEU A 89 25.79 -7.45 -2.06
N CYS A 90 24.47 -7.63 -2.06
CA CYS A 90 23.86 -8.96 -2.17
C CYS A 90 24.29 -9.70 -3.44
N ALA A 91 24.33 -9.02 -4.59
CA ALA A 91 24.83 -9.60 -5.84
C ALA A 91 26.31 -10.01 -5.73
N CYS A 92 27.15 -9.21 -5.08
CA CYS A 92 28.55 -9.57 -4.81
C CYS A 92 28.68 -10.76 -3.85
N ILE A 93 27.84 -10.83 -2.81
CA ILE A 93 27.75 -11.98 -1.88
C ILE A 93 27.43 -13.27 -2.65
N VAL A 94 26.46 -13.22 -3.55
CA VAL A 94 26.08 -14.37 -4.40
C VAL A 94 27.23 -14.75 -5.35
N LEU A 95 27.80 -13.81 -6.06
CA LEU A 95 28.87 -14.09 -7.03
C LEU A 95 30.16 -14.60 -6.37
N SER A 96 30.52 -14.09 -5.20
CA SER A 96 31.70 -14.56 -4.46
C SER A 96 31.51 -15.95 -3.83
N GLY A 97 30.27 -16.39 -3.64
CA GLY A 97 29.94 -17.63 -2.89
C GLY A 97 30.11 -17.47 -1.38
N ASP A 98 29.93 -16.26 -0.88
CA ASP A 98 29.96 -15.94 0.55
C ASP A 98 28.92 -16.80 1.30
N GLU A 99 29.24 -17.22 2.54
CA GLU A 99 28.43 -18.10 3.37
C GLU A 99 27.00 -17.58 3.62
N ARG A 100 26.79 -16.27 3.57
CA ARG A 100 25.48 -15.63 3.69
C ARG A 100 24.51 -16.02 2.58
N ALA A 101 25.01 -16.48 1.41
CA ALA A 101 24.19 -16.97 0.29
C ALA A 101 23.94 -18.48 0.31
N ILE A 102 24.34 -19.20 1.36
CA ILE A 102 24.31 -20.67 1.40
C ILE A 102 22.89 -21.25 1.20
N ARG A 103 21.85 -20.55 1.68
CA ARG A 103 20.45 -20.95 1.53
C ARG A 103 19.98 -20.92 0.08
N GLN A 104 20.60 -20.09 -0.76
CA GLN A 104 20.29 -19.90 -2.17
C GLN A 104 21.24 -20.70 -3.08
N GLY A 105 21.71 -21.87 -2.64
CA GLY A 105 22.79 -22.64 -3.27
C GLY A 105 22.60 -22.90 -4.77
N ASN A 106 21.40 -23.26 -5.23
CA ASN A 106 21.10 -23.47 -6.66
C ASN A 106 21.18 -22.17 -7.46
N PHE A 107 20.64 -21.09 -6.91
CA PHE A 107 20.70 -19.76 -7.53
C PHE A 107 22.14 -19.27 -7.58
N THR A 108 22.85 -19.34 -6.47
CA THR A 108 24.25 -18.95 -6.33
C THR A 108 25.14 -19.69 -7.34
N SER A 109 25.04 -21.02 -7.43
CA SER A 109 25.82 -21.83 -8.37
C SER A 109 25.58 -21.43 -9.83
N ARG A 110 24.32 -21.18 -10.19
CA ARG A 110 23.95 -20.71 -11.52
C ARG A 110 24.56 -19.34 -11.84
N MET A 111 24.49 -18.39 -10.89
CA MET A 111 25.01 -17.03 -11.08
C MET A 111 26.53 -17.00 -11.11
N GLN A 112 27.19 -17.81 -10.30
CA GLN A 112 28.64 -17.97 -10.34
C GLN A 112 29.13 -18.53 -11.68
N LYS A 113 28.38 -19.48 -12.27
CA LYS A 113 28.68 -19.97 -13.60
C LYS A 113 28.60 -18.85 -14.66
N VAL A 114 27.54 -18.04 -14.63
CA VAL A 114 27.41 -16.87 -15.52
C VAL A 114 28.60 -15.93 -15.38
N TRP A 115 29.05 -15.67 -14.15
CA TRP A 115 30.22 -14.82 -13.90
C TRP A 115 31.53 -15.44 -14.42
N GLN A 116 31.71 -16.75 -14.21
CA GLN A 116 32.87 -17.48 -14.74
C GLN A 116 32.92 -17.49 -16.27
N ASP A 117 31.77 -17.76 -16.92
CA ASP A 117 31.62 -17.78 -18.38
C ASP A 117 31.94 -16.41 -19.02
N ASN A 118 31.79 -15.30 -18.27
CA ASN A 118 32.14 -13.94 -18.67
C ASN A 118 33.57 -13.54 -18.24
N GLY A 119 34.43 -14.46 -17.88
CA GLY A 119 35.83 -14.17 -17.56
C GLY A 119 36.06 -13.70 -16.13
N LYS A 120 35.07 -13.79 -15.25
CA LYS A 120 35.17 -13.50 -13.82
C LYS A 120 35.75 -12.11 -13.51
N PRO A 121 35.16 -11.02 -14.06
CA PRO A 121 35.66 -9.68 -13.82
C PRO A 121 35.69 -9.34 -12.32
N LYS A 122 36.61 -8.45 -11.94
CA LYS A 122 36.91 -8.14 -10.53
C LYS A 122 35.71 -7.48 -9.86
N ILE A 123 35.27 -8.05 -8.71
CA ILE A 123 34.19 -7.52 -7.87
C ILE A 123 34.65 -7.13 -6.45
N GLU A 124 35.92 -7.38 -6.10
CA GLU A 124 36.54 -7.04 -4.80
C GLU A 124 37.96 -6.46 -5.00
N PRO A 125 38.40 -5.56 -4.12
CA PRO A 125 37.66 -4.94 -3.02
C PRO A 125 36.57 -4.01 -3.54
N LEU A 126 35.52 -3.79 -2.71
CA LEU A 126 34.42 -2.93 -3.02
C LEU A 126 34.73 -1.47 -2.65
N PRO A 127 34.51 -0.51 -3.56
CA PRO A 127 34.60 0.90 -3.22
C PRO A 127 33.44 1.31 -2.29
N VAL A 128 33.75 1.93 -1.18
CA VAL A 128 32.78 2.31 -0.14
C VAL A 128 33.04 3.75 0.28
N LEU A 129 31.95 4.48 0.50
CA LEU A 129 31.96 5.77 1.17
C LEU A 129 31.49 5.57 2.61
N VAL A 130 32.38 5.72 3.58
CA VAL A 130 32.13 5.47 5.00
C VAL A 130 31.76 6.76 5.71
N PHE A 131 30.67 6.74 6.44
CA PHE A 131 30.22 7.81 7.33
C PHE A 131 30.24 7.33 8.77
N GLU A 132 30.53 8.23 9.70
CA GLU A 132 30.38 7.96 11.13
C GLU A 132 28.89 7.88 11.50
N GLU A 133 28.57 7.09 12.54
CA GLU A 133 27.21 6.88 13.01
C GLU A 133 26.56 8.13 13.59
N GLU A 134 27.37 9.05 14.10
CA GLU A 134 26.92 10.27 14.77
C GLU A 134 27.58 11.53 14.21
N GLY A 135 27.05 12.69 14.61
CA GLY A 135 27.63 13.98 14.29
C GLY A 135 27.22 14.58 12.93
N PRO A 136 28.04 15.51 12.40
CA PRO A 136 27.73 16.19 11.15
C PRO A 136 27.71 15.27 9.93
N GLU A 137 28.55 14.23 9.91
CA GLU A 137 28.62 13.26 8.81
C GLU A 137 27.36 12.40 8.73
N ALA A 138 26.79 11.96 9.86
CA ALA A 138 25.54 11.25 9.90
C ALA A 138 24.40 12.07 9.26
N ARG A 139 24.34 13.39 9.54
CA ARG A 139 23.35 14.28 8.92
C ARG A 139 23.57 14.45 7.42
N ALA A 140 24.83 14.58 6.99
CA ALA A 140 25.18 14.66 5.58
C ALA A 140 24.77 13.39 4.82
N MET A 141 25.02 12.22 5.42
CA MET A 141 24.58 10.93 4.86
C MET A 141 23.05 10.85 4.75
N LEU A 142 22.30 11.25 5.76
CA LEU A 142 20.83 11.25 5.73
C LEU A 142 20.32 12.15 4.60
N SER A 143 20.90 13.34 4.41
CA SER A 143 20.57 14.23 3.30
C SER A 143 20.86 13.57 1.96
N TYR A 144 22.01 12.95 1.80
CA TYR A 144 22.41 12.25 0.58
C TYR A 144 21.46 11.09 0.24
N LEU A 145 21.14 10.24 1.23
CA LEU A 145 20.20 9.13 1.05
C LEU A 145 18.79 9.63 0.71
N GLY A 146 18.34 10.71 1.37
CA GLY A 146 17.06 11.33 1.10
C GLY A 146 16.94 11.81 -0.35
N VAL A 147 17.91 12.59 -0.81
CA VAL A 147 17.93 13.06 -2.21
C VAL A 147 18.02 11.88 -3.20
N ARG A 148 18.89 10.90 -2.92
CA ARG A 148 19.10 9.77 -3.82
C ARG A 148 17.88 8.85 -3.94
N HIS A 149 17.16 8.61 -2.86
CA HIS A 149 16.04 7.66 -2.84
C HIS A 149 14.67 8.28 -3.03
N ILE A 150 14.55 9.58 -2.76
CA ILE A 150 13.26 10.28 -2.84
C ILE A 150 13.13 11.04 -4.15
N ALA A 151 14.23 11.61 -4.66
CA ALA A 151 14.26 12.43 -5.88
C ALA A 151 14.84 11.71 -7.13
N ALA A 152 15.35 10.48 -7.02
CA ALA A 152 16.06 9.77 -8.09
C ALA A 152 15.15 8.99 -9.03
N ALA A 153 15.75 8.45 -10.12
CA ALA A 153 15.07 7.71 -11.20
C ALA A 153 14.35 6.42 -10.76
N GLN A 154 14.67 5.84 -9.58
CA GLN A 154 13.91 4.78 -8.94
C GLN A 154 13.64 5.16 -7.47
N PRO A 155 12.64 6.01 -7.22
CA PRO A 155 12.33 6.47 -5.88
C PRO A 155 11.82 5.31 -5.00
N TRP A 156 12.03 5.43 -3.70
CA TRP A 156 11.35 4.57 -2.75
C TRP A 156 9.83 4.64 -2.93
N ASP A 157 9.17 3.52 -2.70
CA ASP A 157 7.71 3.54 -2.63
C ASP A 157 7.22 4.43 -1.47
N SER A 158 5.94 4.75 -1.49
CA SER A 158 5.35 5.67 -0.51
C SER A 158 5.49 5.18 0.93
N TYR A 159 5.47 3.86 1.16
CA TYR A 159 5.63 3.28 2.50
C TYR A 159 7.06 3.42 3.00
N ALA A 160 8.05 3.03 2.19
CA ALA A 160 9.45 3.15 2.54
C ALA A 160 9.86 4.61 2.79
N LYS A 161 9.34 5.56 1.96
CA LYS A 161 9.51 7.00 2.18
C LYS A 161 8.94 7.44 3.53
N ALA A 162 7.70 7.06 3.84
CA ALA A 162 7.04 7.42 5.07
C ALA A 162 7.75 6.85 6.31
N SER A 163 8.16 5.57 6.24
CA SER A 163 8.91 4.88 7.29
C SER A 163 10.25 5.58 7.57
N TRP A 164 10.98 5.96 6.50
CA TRP A 164 12.24 6.68 6.65
C TRP A 164 12.06 8.06 7.30
N VAL A 165 11.06 8.83 6.85
CA VAL A 165 10.75 10.15 7.43
C VAL A 165 10.37 10.02 8.89
N ALA A 166 9.54 9.02 9.25
CA ALA A 166 9.18 8.75 10.63
C ALA A 166 10.41 8.49 11.49
N ARG A 167 11.29 7.58 11.03
CA ARG A 167 12.51 7.25 11.75
C ARG A 167 13.40 8.47 11.98
N ILE A 168 13.67 9.26 10.93
CA ILE A 168 14.51 10.46 11.07
C ILE A 168 13.88 11.46 12.04
N SER A 169 12.56 11.68 11.96
CA SER A 169 11.85 12.58 12.87
C SER A 169 11.96 12.10 14.33
N ASP A 170 11.78 10.78 14.56
CA ASP A 170 11.73 10.19 15.89
C ASP A 170 13.16 10.09 16.52
N GLU A 171 14.17 9.69 15.74
CA GLU A 171 15.56 9.54 16.23
C GLU A 171 16.28 10.89 16.43
N THR A 172 16.02 11.87 15.57
CA THR A 172 16.76 13.14 15.58
C THR A 172 16.00 14.31 16.20
N GLY A 173 14.69 14.17 16.43
CA GLY A 173 13.80 15.26 16.82
C GLY A 173 13.63 16.31 15.72
N MET A 174 14.08 16.05 14.49
CA MET A 174 14.01 16.99 13.37
C MET A 174 12.56 17.22 12.95
N GLN A 175 12.18 18.49 12.79
CA GLN A 175 10.87 18.84 12.30
C GLN A 175 10.65 18.32 10.86
N VAL A 176 9.45 17.83 10.57
CA VAL A 176 9.11 17.28 9.25
C VAL A 176 9.31 18.32 8.13
N SER A 177 9.06 19.61 8.38
CA SER A 177 9.34 20.69 7.44
C SER A 177 10.83 20.72 7.05
N LYS A 178 11.72 20.54 8.03
CA LYS A 178 13.15 20.52 7.78
C LYS A 178 13.61 19.28 7.02
N ILE A 179 13.00 18.12 7.32
CA ILE A 179 13.23 16.89 6.58
C ILE A 179 12.78 17.07 5.11
N THR A 180 11.61 17.68 4.88
CA THR A 180 11.10 17.92 3.51
C THR A 180 11.98 18.87 2.70
N GLU A 181 12.47 19.95 3.30
CA GLU A 181 13.47 20.82 2.65
C GLU A 181 14.75 20.06 2.28
N MET A 182 15.23 19.22 3.22
CA MET A 182 16.43 18.41 3.03
C MET A 182 16.33 17.43 1.86
N ILE A 183 15.16 16.83 1.67
CA ILE A 183 14.93 15.83 0.61
C ILE A 183 14.37 16.41 -0.69
N GLY A 184 14.02 17.70 -0.71
CA GLY A 184 13.50 18.37 -1.91
C GLY A 184 12.09 17.92 -2.33
N ASP A 185 11.25 17.49 -1.36
CA ASP A 185 9.87 17.06 -1.64
C ASP A 185 8.84 18.08 -1.13
N GLN A 186 7.58 17.91 -1.53
CA GLN A 186 6.50 18.79 -1.06
C GLN A 186 6.10 18.44 0.37
N HIS A 187 6.10 19.43 1.25
CA HIS A 187 5.76 19.27 2.68
C HIS A 187 4.41 18.57 2.89
N SER A 188 3.36 18.98 2.19
CA SER A 188 2.02 18.39 2.30
C SER A 188 1.97 16.91 1.93
N THR A 189 2.75 16.50 0.93
CA THR A 189 2.85 15.10 0.52
C THR A 189 3.53 14.26 1.60
N VAL A 190 4.66 14.73 2.14
CA VAL A 190 5.42 14.00 3.15
C VAL A 190 4.62 13.88 4.44
N VAL A 191 3.96 14.96 4.89
CA VAL A 191 3.12 14.95 6.10
C VAL A 191 1.98 13.94 5.96
N ARG A 192 1.31 13.90 4.80
CA ARG A 192 0.23 12.95 4.53
C ARG A 192 0.70 11.48 4.54
N LEU A 193 1.86 11.21 3.95
CA LEU A 193 2.46 9.88 3.97
C LEU A 193 2.84 9.46 5.40
N LEU A 194 3.42 10.38 6.16
CA LEU A 194 3.81 10.14 7.54
C LEU A 194 2.61 9.86 8.44
N GLU A 195 1.51 10.61 8.30
CA GLU A 195 0.27 10.36 9.03
C GLU A 195 -0.29 8.96 8.71
N GLY A 196 -0.35 8.59 7.43
CA GLY A 196 -0.79 7.25 7.00
C GLY A 196 0.07 6.13 7.58
N TYR A 197 1.38 6.33 7.63
CA TYR A 197 2.32 5.38 8.23
C TYR A 197 2.09 5.22 9.73
N ARG A 198 2.02 6.33 10.48
CA ARG A 198 1.80 6.33 11.93
C ARG A 198 0.43 5.77 12.30
N PHE A 199 -0.60 6.06 11.50
CA PHE A 199 -1.94 5.48 11.65
C PHE A 199 -1.90 3.94 11.58
N ILE A 200 -1.29 3.37 10.57
CA ILE A 200 -1.18 1.91 10.45
C ILE A 200 -0.29 1.33 11.54
N ARG A 201 0.81 2.01 11.85
CA ARG A 201 1.73 1.55 12.88
C ARG A 201 1.07 1.44 14.25
N GLN A 202 0.28 2.44 14.64
CA GLN A 202 -0.48 2.41 15.89
C GLN A 202 -1.47 1.23 15.93
N LEU A 203 -2.12 0.88 14.81
CA LEU A 203 -3.01 -0.28 14.74
C LEU A 203 -2.25 -1.62 14.82
N ILE A 204 -1.04 -1.69 14.27
CA ILE A 204 -0.17 -2.89 14.41
C ILE A 204 0.26 -3.06 15.88
N GLU A 205 0.70 -1.98 16.52
CA GLU A 205 1.12 -1.98 17.93
C GLU A 205 -0.03 -2.30 18.89
N ALA A 206 -1.24 -1.84 18.55
CA ALA A 206 -2.46 -2.20 19.29
C ALA A 206 -2.95 -3.65 19.04
N GLY A 207 -2.33 -4.38 18.10
CA GLY A 207 -2.73 -5.74 17.73
C GLY A 207 -3.99 -5.84 16.86
N GLU A 208 -4.50 -4.70 16.38
CA GLU A 208 -5.76 -4.59 15.61
C GLU A 208 -5.56 -4.78 14.08
N PHE A 209 -4.33 -4.71 13.61
CA PHE A 209 -3.99 -4.96 12.21
C PHE A 209 -2.70 -5.76 12.08
N ARG A 210 -2.74 -6.82 11.29
CA ARG A 210 -1.56 -7.58 10.88
C ARG A 210 -1.43 -7.48 9.36
N PRO A 211 -0.35 -6.91 8.83
CA PRO A 211 -0.13 -6.78 7.39
C PRO A 211 -0.30 -8.08 6.60
N THR A 212 0.19 -9.20 7.15
CA THR A 212 0.08 -10.55 6.56
C THR A 212 -1.35 -11.05 6.40
N ASP A 213 -2.29 -10.54 7.20
CA ASP A 213 -3.71 -10.90 7.13
C ASP A 213 -4.46 -10.13 6.03
N SER A 214 -3.84 -9.11 5.42
CA SER A 214 -4.44 -8.37 4.31
C SER A 214 -4.71 -9.29 3.12
N GLN A 215 -5.93 -9.27 2.59
CA GLN A 215 -6.28 -9.98 1.36
C GLN A 215 -5.89 -9.20 0.11
N ARG A 216 -5.50 -7.92 0.26
CA ARG A 216 -5.06 -7.06 -0.83
C ARG A 216 -3.58 -6.78 -0.74
N LYS A 217 -2.89 -6.98 -1.85
CA LYS A 217 -1.46 -6.66 -1.98
C LYS A 217 -1.27 -5.29 -2.62
N GLY A 218 -0.27 -4.55 -2.14
CA GLY A 218 0.19 -3.32 -2.78
C GLY A 218 0.94 -3.64 -4.09
N ARG A 219 0.67 -2.89 -5.15
CA ARG A 219 1.47 -2.99 -6.37
C ARG A 219 2.80 -2.26 -6.17
N GLY A 220 3.91 -2.99 -6.30
CA GLY A 220 5.26 -2.41 -6.21
C GLY A 220 5.64 -1.85 -4.83
N SER A 221 4.88 -2.16 -3.78
CA SER A 221 5.18 -1.81 -2.40
C SER A 221 5.68 -3.01 -1.62
N VAL A 222 6.58 -2.77 -0.70
CA VAL A 222 7.05 -3.77 0.28
C VAL A 222 5.97 -4.08 1.30
N ALA A 223 5.04 -3.14 1.50
CA ALA A 223 3.90 -3.35 2.38
C ALA A 223 3.00 -4.47 1.83
N GLU A 224 2.61 -5.40 2.68
CA GLU A 224 1.71 -6.51 2.35
C GLU A 224 0.28 -6.04 1.98
N TYR A 225 0.04 -4.72 1.98
CA TYR A 225 -1.23 -4.05 1.70
C TYR A 225 -1.01 -2.79 0.84
N PRO A 226 -2.04 -2.27 0.14
CA PRO A 226 -1.93 -1.04 -0.66
C PRO A 226 -1.83 0.20 0.24
N PHE A 227 -0.62 0.57 0.65
CA PHE A 227 -0.39 1.72 1.53
C PHE A 227 -0.98 3.03 0.98
N SER A 228 -1.03 3.19 -0.34
CA SER A 228 -1.67 4.35 -0.98
C SER A 228 -3.15 4.52 -0.62
N TRP A 229 -3.86 3.44 -0.34
CA TRP A 229 -5.25 3.50 0.08
C TRP A 229 -5.42 4.09 1.48
N VAL A 230 -4.44 3.86 2.36
CA VAL A 230 -4.46 4.41 3.73
C VAL A 230 -4.45 5.92 3.70
N TYR A 231 -3.41 6.52 3.13
CA TYR A 231 -3.30 7.99 3.12
C TYR A 231 -4.35 8.66 2.20
N THR A 232 -4.90 7.92 1.24
CA THR A 232 -6.05 8.40 0.45
C THR A 232 -7.33 8.40 1.29
N MET A 233 -7.59 7.33 2.06
CA MET A 233 -8.73 7.23 2.95
C MET A 233 -8.69 8.33 4.03
N LEU A 234 -7.53 8.56 4.63
CA LEU A 234 -7.33 9.63 5.62
C LEU A 234 -7.43 11.04 5.03
N GLY A 235 -7.46 11.19 3.71
CA GLY A 235 -7.78 12.44 3.02
C GLY A 235 -9.26 12.81 3.05
N PHE A 236 -10.16 11.87 3.34
CA PHE A 236 -11.60 12.13 3.40
C PHE A 236 -12.05 12.50 4.82
N LYS A 237 -12.74 13.64 4.94
CA LYS A 237 -13.22 14.15 6.24
C LYS A 237 -14.05 13.11 7.01
N ALA A 238 -14.98 12.42 6.35
CA ALA A 238 -15.84 11.43 7.00
C ALA A 238 -15.06 10.26 7.63
N ALA A 239 -14.00 9.78 6.96
CA ALA A 239 -13.14 8.75 7.50
C ALA A 239 -12.29 9.27 8.68
N ARG A 240 -11.78 10.51 8.60
CA ARG A 240 -11.07 11.18 9.70
C ARG A 240 -11.96 11.33 10.93
N ASP A 241 -13.17 11.87 10.74
CA ASP A 241 -14.13 12.08 11.83
C ASP A 241 -14.50 10.74 12.50
N TYR A 242 -14.71 9.69 11.72
CA TYR A 242 -15.00 8.35 12.23
C TYR A 242 -13.84 7.77 13.05
N CYS A 243 -12.60 7.97 12.62
CA CYS A 243 -11.39 7.58 13.34
C CYS A 243 -11.01 8.55 14.47
N GLY A 244 -11.70 9.67 14.63
CA GLY A 244 -11.39 10.69 15.64
C GLY A 244 -10.09 11.44 15.38
N LEU A 245 -9.64 11.51 14.13
CA LEU A 245 -8.43 12.24 13.76
C LEU A 245 -8.72 13.75 13.78
N THR A 246 -7.79 14.53 14.32
CA THR A 246 -7.91 16.00 14.38
C THR A 246 -8.02 16.62 12.99
N GLU A 247 -8.63 17.80 12.90
CA GLU A 247 -8.64 18.57 11.66
C GLU A 247 -7.23 18.91 11.18
N GLY A 248 -7.02 18.76 9.88
CA GLY A 248 -5.71 18.91 9.26
C GLY A 248 -4.82 17.68 9.49
N VAL A 249 -3.77 17.58 8.67
CA VAL A 249 -2.80 16.50 8.77
C VAL A 249 -1.73 16.90 9.78
N ARG A 250 -1.61 16.15 10.87
CA ARG A 250 -0.59 16.36 11.91
C ARG A 250 0.34 15.14 11.99
N PRO A 251 1.64 15.36 12.07
CA PRO A 251 2.61 14.28 12.22
C PRO A 251 2.69 13.79 13.69
N ASP A 252 1.54 13.41 14.27
CA ASP A 252 1.48 12.85 15.63
C ASP A 252 1.97 11.40 15.62
N PRO A 253 2.81 10.96 16.57
CA PRO A 253 3.22 9.56 16.69
C PRO A 253 2.03 8.59 16.88
N ASN A 254 1.00 9.00 17.62
CA ASN A 254 -0.22 8.24 17.89
C ASN A 254 -1.45 9.03 17.43
N PRO A 255 -1.74 9.09 16.12
CA PRO A 255 -2.78 9.96 15.60
C PRO A 255 -4.20 9.53 15.98
N ILE A 256 -4.41 8.27 16.35
CA ILE A 256 -5.72 7.71 16.67
C ILE A 256 -5.96 7.79 18.18
N PRO A 257 -7.03 8.48 18.66
CA PRO A 257 -7.42 8.42 20.06
C PRO A 257 -7.70 6.98 20.50
N GLU A 258 -7.34 6.61 21.72
CA GLU A 258 -7.52 5.25 22.25
C GLU A 258 -8.97 4.75 22.12
N SER A 259 -9.95 5.61 22.39
CA SER A 259 -11.38 5.32 22.22
C SER A 259 -11.82 5.09 20.76
N LYS A 260 -10.97 5.31 19.79
CA LYS A 260 -11.25 5.21 18.32
C LYS A 260 -10.43 4.14 17.62
N ILE A 261 -9.62 3.39 18.33
CA ILE A 261 -8.79 2.31 17.76
C ILE A 261 -9.66 1.28 17.03
N GLU A 262 -10.78 0.83 17.63
CA GLU A 262 -11.72 -0.10 16.97
C GLU A 262 -12.32 0.47 15.68
N ASN A 263 -12.64 1.78 15.68
CA ASN A 263 -13.15 2.44 14.49
C ASN A 263 -12.10 2.44 13.36
N ALA A 264 -10.87 2.78 13.68
CA ALA A 264 -9.76 2.78 12.73
C ALA A 264 -9.46 1.36 12.21
N ALA A 265 -9.50 0.35 13.08
CA ALA A 265 -9.39 -1.06 12.68
C ALA A 265 -10.53 -1.47 11.73
N THR A 266 -11.75 -0.99 11.97
CA THR A 266 -12.89 -1.21 11.07
C THR A 266 -12.63 -0.62 9.68
N VAL A 267 -12.08 0.60 9.59
CA VAL A 267 -11.71 1.23 8.30
C VAL A 267 -10.71 0.36 7.54
N VAL A 268 -9.65 -0.09 8.21
CA VAL A 268 -8.61 -0.93 7.59
C VAL A 268 -9.17 -2.28 7.16
N ALA A 269 -9.96 -2.94 8.01
CA ALA A 269 -10.57 -4.23 7.70
C ALA A 269 -11.58 -4.15 6.54
N THR A 270 -12.31 -3.04 6.37
CA THR A 270 -13.20 -2.85 5.21
C THR A 270 -12.42 -2.61 3.92
N MET A 271 -11.25 -1.96 3.97
CA MET A 271 -10.40 -1.77 2.79
C MET A 271 -9.67 -3.03 2.38
N PHE A 272 -9.11 -3.77 3.32
CA PHE A 272 -8.13 -4.83 3.02
C PHE A 272 -8.64 -6.24 3.28
N GLY A 273 -9.77 -6.39 3.98
CA GLY A 273 -10.21 -7.69 4.50
C GLY A 273 -9.32 -8.17 5.65
N ASN A 274 -9.55 -9.39 6.08
CA ASN A 274 -8.73 -10.07 7.08
C ASN A 274 -8.78 -11.58 6.84
N ARG A 275 -7.63 -12.18 6.49
CA ARG A 275 -7.53 -13.62 6.19
C ARG A 275 -7.76 -14.48 7.41
N SER A 276 -7.28 -14.08 8.57
CA SER A 276 -7.38 -14.87 9.80
C SER A 276 -8.83 -15.00 10.28
N THR A 277 -9.69 -14.00 10.02
CA THR A 277 -11.11 -14.03 10.35
C THR A 277 -12.02 -14.40 9.18
N GLY A 278 -11.46 -14.59 7.97
CA GLY A 278 -12.23 -14.86 6.75
C GLY A 278 -13.00 -13.65 6.21
N ARG A 279 -12.75 -12.44 6.73
CA ARG A 279 -13.45 -11.22 6.32
C ARG A 279 -12.96 -10.72 4.98
N SER A 280 -13.85 -10.66 3.98
CA SER A 280 -13.54 -10.07 2.68
C SER A 280 -13.46 -8.55 2.72
N PRO A 281 -12.65 -7.89 1.84
CA PRO A 281 -12.68 -6.44 1.66
C PRO A 281 -14.06 -6.00 1.20
N ALA A 282 -14.56 -4.87 1.72
CA ALA A 282 -15.84 -4.31 1.30
C ALA A 282 -15.79 -3.57 -0.04
N VAL A 283 -14.59 -3.25 -0.53
CA VAL A 283 -14.36 -2.51 -1.78
C VAL A 283 -13.49 -3.30 -2.74
N VAL A 284 -13.70 -3.13 -4.05
CA VAL A 284 -12.96 -3.87 -5.09
C VAL A 284 -11.72 -3.09 -5.54
N ASP A 285 -11.80 -1.77 -5.65
CA ASP A 285 -10.69 -0.94 -6.09
C ASP A 285 -10.68 0.44 -5.41
N SER A 286 -9.64 1.24 -5.70
CA SER A 286 -9.42 2.55 -5.07
C SER A 286 -10.45 3.62 -5.43
N ARG A 287 -11.20 3.46 -6.54
CA ARG A 287 -12.25 4.40 -6.95
C ARG A 287 -13.43 4.40 -5.98
N GLN A 288 -13.63 3.27 -5.29
CA GLN A 288 -14.69 3.12 -4.30
C GLN A 288 -14.36 3.74 -2.93
N LEU A 289 -13.10 4.17 -2.68
CA LEU A 289 -12.67 4.71 -1.39
C LEU A 289 -13.45 5.96 -0.97
N SER A 290 -13.81 6.83 -1.91
CA SER A 290 -14.63 8.02 -1.62
C SER A 290 -16.02 7.65 -1.12
N SER A 291 -16.67 6.67 -1.76
CA SER A 291 -17.99 6.18 -1.35
C SER A 291 -17.93 5.42 -0.03
N LEU A 292 -16.88 4.62 0.18
CA LEU A 292 -16.62 3.95 1.46
C LEU A 292 -16.42 4.96 2.59
N ALA A 293 -15.64 6.03 2.35
CA ALA A 293 -15.42 7.08 3.34
C ALA A 293 -16.74 7.77 3.74
N LYS A 294 -17.60 8.07 2.79
CA LYS A 294 -18.95 8.64 3.06
C LYS A 294 -19.82 7.69 3.89
N ALA A 295 -19.68 6.38 3.69
CA ALA A 295 -20.45 5.40 4.46
C ALA A 295 -20.11 5.42 5.96
N PHE A 296 -18.91 5.85 6.36
CA PHE A 296 -18.54 5.99 7.77
C PHE A 296 -19.25 7.13 8.51
N SER A 297 -19.93 8.04 7.84
CA SER A 297 -20.76 9.06 8.49
C SER A 297 -22.17 8.58 8.84
N ASP A 298 -22.52 7.34 8.49
CA ASP A 298 -23.85 6.77 8.68
C ASP A 298 -23.75 5.49 9.53
N SER A 299 -24.39 5.48 10.69
CA SER A 299 -24.30 4.38 11.64
C SER A 299 -24.90 3.06 11.13
N GLU A 300 -25.94 3.10 10.30
CA GLU A 300 -26.55 1.92 9.69
C GLU A 300 -25.58 1.30 8.68
N LYS A 301 -24.99 2.12 7.80
CA LYS A 301 -23.97 1.66 6.85
C LYS A 301 -22.74 1.07 7.54
N VAL A 302 -22.29 1.72 8.62
CA VAL A 302 -21.18 1.20 9.44
C VAL A 302 -21.52 -0.17 10.02
N SER A 303 -22.74 -0.36 10.54
CA SER A 303 -23.19 -1.65 11.08
C SER A 303 -23.18 -2.75 10.02
N LEU A 304 -23.67 -2.46 8.83
CA LEU A 304 -23.67 -3.38 7.69
C LEU A 304 -22.23 -3.69 7.22
N LEU A 305 -21.35 -2.68 7.15
CA LEU A 305 -19.94 -2.88 6.85
C LEU A 305 -19.26 -3.76 7.91
N LYS A 306 -19.52 -3.52 9.20
CA LYS A 306 -19.00 -4.35 10.30
C LYS A 306 -19.49 -5.81 10.21
N SER A 307 -20.69 -6.07 9.71
CA SER A 307 -21.19 -7.42 9.47
C SER A 307 -20.55 -8.14 8.27
N GLY A 308 -19.63 -7.49 7.54
CA GLY A 308 -18.89 -8.09 6.43
C GLY A 308 -19.56 -7.95 5.06
N ARG A 309 -20.59 -7.09 4.93
CA ARG A 309 -21.21 -6.78 3.64
C ARG A 309 -20.24 -5.94 2.79
N ASP A 310 -20.26 -6.17 1.48
CA ASP A 310 -19.57 -5.31 0.52
C ASP A 310 -20.26 -3.95 0.37
N LEU A 311 -19.53 -2.95 -0.13
CA LEU A 311 -20.01 -1.58 -0.22
C LEU A 311 -21.23 -1.42 -1.11
N GLU A 312 -21.30 -2.14 -2.24
CA GLU A 312 -22.42 -2.04 -3.18
C GLU A 312 -23.69 -2.54 -2.52
N THR A 313 -23.64 -3.69 -1.86
CA THR A 313 -24.76 -4.22 -1.05
C THR A 313 -25.17 -3.24 0.05
N VAL A 314 -24.22 -2.62 0.77
CA VAL A 314 -24.51 -1.64 1.82
C VAL A 314 -25.24 -0.43 1.25
N LEU A 315 -24.74 0.13 0.15
CA LEU A 315 -25.36 1.29 -0.51
C LEU A 315 -26.75 0.96 -1.02
N ASP A 316 -26.95 -0.22 -1.58
CA ASP A 316 -28.26 -0.65 -2.08
C ASP A 316 -29.27 -0.86 -0.93
N LEU A 317 -28.87 -1.55 0.14
CA LEU A 317 -29.75 -1.79 1.29
C LEU A 317 -30.18 -0.48 1.98
N THR A 318 -29.30 0.50 2.05
CA THR A 318 -29.54 1.79 2.73
C THR A 318 -30.01 2.92 1.80
N LYS A 319 -30.32 2.59 0.54
CA LYS A 319 -30.86 3.53 -0.41
C LYS A 319 -32.25 4.03 0.04
N PRO A 320 -32.53 5.34 0.04
CA PRO A 320 -33.85 5.86 0.36
C PRO A 320 -34.93 5.20 -0.50
N ILE A 321 -36.09 4.95 0.10
CA ILE A 321 -37.19 4.24 -0.60
C ILE A 321 -37.65 5.02 -1.84
N GLU A 322 -37.61 6.35 -1.78
CA GLU A 322 -37.95 7.24 -2.88
C GLU A 322 -37.07 6.97 -4.11
N THR A 323 -35.75 6.93 -3.88
CA THR A 323 -34.77 6.65 -4.93
C THR A 323 -34.94 5.21 -5.48
N LYS A 324 -35.19 4.24 -4.59
CA LYS A 324 -35.47 2.85 -5.03
C LYS A 324 -36.71 2.76 -5.89
N LEU A 325 -37.78 3.47 -5.50
CA LEU A 325 -39.03 3.48 -6.30
C LEU A 325 -38.78 4.09 -7.68
N GLU A 326 -38.11 5.24 -7.73
CA GLU A 326 -37.84 5.92 -9.00
C GLU A 326 -36.99 5.06 -9.94
N GLU A 327 -35.82 4.60 -9.47
CA GLU A 327 -34.89 3.82 -10.29
C GLU A 327 -35.47 2.47 -10.71
N ASN A 328 -36.02 1.70 -9.74
CA ASN A 328 -36.49 0.33 -10.04
C ASN A 328 -37.77 0.32 -10.90
N ILE A 329 -38.69 1.27 -10.71
CA ILE A 329 -39.86 1.38 -11.55
C ILE A 329 -39.47 1.74 -13.00
N GLN A 330 -38.49 2.68 -13.14
CA GLN A 330 -37.98 3.06 -14.44
C GLN A 330 -37.32 1.86 -15.14
N GLU A 331 -36.43 1.14 -14.42
CA GLU A 331 -35.73 -0.04 -14.95
C GLU A 331 -36.70 -1.14 -15.38
N VAL A 332 -37.67 -1.48 -14.53
CA VAL A 332 -38.69 -2.48 -14.86
C VAL A 332 -39.52 -2.07 -16.09
N ARG A 333 -39.89 -0.79 -16.19
CA ARG A 333 -40.61 -0.26 -17.34
C ARG A 333 -39.79 -0.39 -18.62
N ASP A 334 -38.52 -0.02 -18.59
CA ASP A 334 -37.63 -0.05 -19.75
C ASP A 334 -37.37 -1.51 -20.20
N ILE A 335 -37.10 -2.43 -19.26
CA ILE A 335 -36.95 -3.87 -19.56
C ILE A 335 -38.23 -4.44 -20.21
N LEU A 336 -39.38 -4.13 -19.65
CA LEU A 336 -40.66 -4.64 -20.22
C LEU A 336 -40.93 -4.05 -21.59
N SER A 337 -40.63 -2.78 -21.81
CA SER A 337 -40.78 -2.09 -23.10
C SER A 337 -39.88 -2.74 -24.17
N ASP A 338 -38.61 -2.99 -23.84
CA ASP A 338 -37.67 -3.63 -24.75
C ASP A 338 -38.05 -5.07 -25.09
N LEU A 339 -38.53 -5.83 -24.10
CA LEU A 339 -39.04 -7.20 -24.34
C LEU A 339 -40.26 -7.21 -25.27
N VAL A 340 -41.23 -6.28 -25.06
CA VAL A 340 -42.40 -6.15 -25.90
C VAL A 340 -42.02 -5.78 -27.35
N ALA A 341 -41.07 -4.84 -27.52
CA ALA A 341 -40.55 -4.47 -28.82
C ALA A 341 -39.86 -5.66 -29.51
N SER A 342 -38.98 -6.34 -28.80
CA SER A 342 -38.23 -7.48 -29.32
C SER A 342 -39.15 -8.65 -29.77
N ILE A 343 -40.17 -8.95 -28.97
CA ILE A 343 -41.17 -10.00 -29.32
C ILE A 343 -42.01 -9.58 -30.53
N SER A 344 -42.31 -8.29 -30.69
CA SER A 344 -43.04 -7.76 -31.81
C SER A 344 -42.27 -7.84 -33.13
N GLU A 345 -40.96 -7.60 -33.06
CA GLU A 345 -40.06 -7.68 -34.22
C GLU A 345 -39.69 -9.14 -34.58
N ASN A 346 -39.41 -9.95 -33.56
CA ASN A 346 -38.98 -11.34 -33.72
C ASN A 346 -39.79 -12.27 -32.78
N PRO A 347 -41.01 -12.71 -33.16
CA PRO A 347 -41.80 -13.54 -32.29
C PRO A 347 -41.14 -14.90 -32.00
N PRO A 348 -41.05 -15.32 -30.75
CA PRO A 348 -40.45 -16.60 -30.39
C PRO A 348 -41.36 -17.78 -30.81
N PRO A 349 -40.81 -18.99 -30.95
CA PRO A 349 -41.62 -20.19 -31.17
C PRO A 349 -42.67 -20.38 -30.07
N ALA A 350 -43.82 -20.93 -30.40
CA ALA A 350 -44.95 -21.11 -29.48
C ALA A 350 -44.60 -21.88 -28.19
N GLU A 351 -43.69 -22.86 -28.27
CA GLU A 351 -43.20 -23.63 -27.13
C GLU A 351 -42.45 -22.72 -26.14
N VAL A 352 -41.61 -21.79 -26.63
CA VAL A 352 -40.88 -20.83 -25.81
C VAL A 352 -41.83 -19.79 -25.22
N ALA A 353 -42.76 -19.27 -26.00
CA ALA A 353 -43.79 -18.33 -25.54
C ALA A 353 -44.63 -18.94 -24.39
N LYS A 354 -45.00 -20.21 -24.49
CA LYS A 354 -45.76 -20.92 -23.46
C LYS A 354 -45.01 -21.02 -22.13
N LEU A 355 -43.68 -21.25 -22.14
CA LEU A 355 -42.86 -21.33 -20.94
C LEU A 355 -42.82 -20.01 -20.17
N HIS A 356 -42.91 -18.88 -20.87
CA HIS A 356 -42.77 -17.54 -20.27
C HIS A 356 -44.12 -16.82 -20.03
N LEU A 357 -45.25 -17.41 -20.43
CA LEU A 357 -46.54 -16.78 -20.24
C LEU A 357 -46.91 -16.60 -18.75
N GLU A 358 -46.78 -17.66 -17.95
CA GLU A 358 -47.11 -17.62 -16.52
C GLU A 358 -46.23 -16.64 -15.75
N PRO A 359 -44.88 -16.64 -15.87
CA PRO A 359 -44.02 -15.62 -15.30
C PRO A 359 -44.41 -14.19 -15.69
N SER A 360 -44.80 -13.94 -16.94
CA SER A 360 -45.24 -12.61 -17.41
C SER A 360 -46.56 -12.18 -16.78
N VAL A 361 -47.53 -13.09 -16.60
CA VAL A 361 -48.77 -12.81 -15.88
C VAL A 361 -48.51 -12.48 -14.43
N LYS A 362 -47.54 -13.16 -13.78
CA LYS A 362 -47.13 -12.90 -12.40
C LYS A 362 -46.44 -11.53 -12.25
N ALA A 363 -45.58 -11.14 -13.19
CA ALA A 363 -44.97 -9.82 -13.23
C ALA A 363 -46.04 -8.70 -13.35
N ARG A 364 -47.04 -8.89 -14.20
CA ARG A 364 -48.19 -7.98 -14.30
C ARG A 364 -48.93 -7.85 -12.96
N SER A 365 -49.22 -8.96 -12.29
CA SER A 365 -49.89 -8.94 -10.97
C SER A 365 -49.13 -8.12 -9.93
N LEU A 366 -47.80 -8.32 -9.84
CA LEU A 366 -46.93 -7.56 -8.92
C LEU A 366 -46.92 -6.06 -9.25
N SER A 367 -46.92 -5.70 -10.54
CA SER A 367 -46.98 -4.31 -10.97
C SER A 367 -48.33 -3.64 -10.60
N VAL A 368 -49.44 -4.36 -10.72
CA VAL A 368 -50.76 -3.87 -10.29
C VAL A 368 -50.84 -3.72 -8.77
N ASP A 369 -50.33 -4.67 -8.01
CA ASP A 369 -50.26 -4.58 -6.54
C ASP A 369 -49.42 -3.38 -6.06
N LEU A 370 -48.30 -3.15 -6.72
CA LEU A 370 -47.44 -1.97 -6.41
C LEU A 370 -48.21 -0.66 -6.65
N ALA A 371 -48.85 -0.54 -7.81
CA ALA A 371 -49.63 0.65 -8.17
C ALA A 371 -50.80 0.88 -7.20
N LYS A 372 -51.46 -0.18 -6.75
CA LYS A 372 -52.54 -0.12 -5.74
C LYS A 372 -52.00 0.40 -4.38
N ARG A 373 -50.86 -0.12 -3.91
CA ARG A 373 -50.27 0.30 -2.64
C ARG A 373 -49.84 1.78 -2.68
N LEU A 374 -49.23 2.20 -3.80
CA LEU A 374 -48.84 3.60 -3.96
C LEU A 374 -50.11 4.52 -3.96
N LYS A 375 -51.18 4.10 -4.61
CA LYS A 375 -52.45 4.83 -4.60
C LYS A 375 -53.03 4.95 -3.19
N GLU A 376 -53.07 3.85 -2.42
CA GLU A 376 -53.55 3.84 -1.04
C GLU A 376 -52.75 4.80 -0.12
N ILE A 377 -51.42 4.98 -0.36
CA ILE A 377 -50.60 5.94 0.35
C ILE A 377 -50.98 7.37 0.00
N VAL A 378 -51.18 7.66 -1.30
CA VAL A 378 -51.62 8.96 -1.78
C VAL A 378 -53.00 9.35 -1.22
N ASP A 379 -53.95 8.42 -1.29
CA ASP A 379 -55.32 8.64 -0.81
C ASP A 379 -55.36 8.93 0.71
N ARG A 380 -54.55 8.25 1.52
CA ARG A 380 -54.43 8.51 2.98
C ARG A 380 -53.81 9.86 3.31
N GLU A 381 -52.93 10.41 2.49
CA GLU A 381 -52.40 11.74 2.72
C GLU A 381 -53.40 12.85 2.40
N PHE A 382 -54.23 12.66 1.36
CA PHE A 382 -55.29 13.60 1.05
C PHE A 382 -56.38 13.64 2.15
N GLU A 383 -56.72 12.52 2.78
CA GLU A 383 -57.68 12.47 3.91
C GLU A 383 -57.19 13.26 5.15
N LYS A 384 -55.88 13.35 5.37
CA LYS A 384 -55.29 14.13 6.47
C LYS A 384 -55.26 15.66 6.26
N PHE A 385 -55.46 16.13 5.04
CA PHE A 385 -55.55 17.57 4.73
C PHE A 385 -56.97 18.09 4.76
N ASP A 386 -57.98 17.20 4.81
CA ASP A 386 -59.40 17.56 4.89
C ASP A 386 -59.95 17.54 6.34
N GLU A 387 -59.12 17.17 7.35
CA GLU A 387 -59.38 17.33 8.79
C GLU A 387 -58.61 18.56 9.36
#